data_2292ec6d9443f0053cdc8b64dac1aa48
#
_entry.id   2292ec6d9443f0053cdc8b64dac1aa48
#
_cell.length_a   1.000
_cell.length_b   1.000
_cell.length_c   1.000
_cell.angle_alpha   90.00
_cell.angle_beta   90.00
_cell.angle_gamma   90.00
#
_symmetry.space_group_name_H-M   'P 1'
#
loop_
_entity.id
_entity.type
_entity.pdbx_description
1 polymer ?
#
loop_
_entity_poly.entity_id
_entity_poly.type
_entity_poly.pdbx_seq_one_letter_code
_entity_poly.pdbx_strand_id
1 'polypeptide(L)'
;MRIVQVKDVPSKPNPHNVDVRSISDQENAQVVHITLLPGEALKKHITPVDVVFYVLEGRGVVEIGEERQEVVRDTLVESPAKIAHRWINESGGPVRILVVKAPRPKEATRML
;
A
#
# COMPACT_ATOMS: atom_id res chain seq x y z
N MET A 1 10.27 19.34 -13.62
CA MET A 1 9.04 18.83 -13.00
C MET A 1 8.67 17.50 -13.63
N ARG A 2 8.24 16.52 -12.82
CA ARG A 2 7.74 15.25 -13.34
C ARG A 2 6.27 15.11 -12.91
N ILE A 3 5.39 14.86 -13.88
CA ILE A 3 3.96 14.71 -13.64
C ILE A 3 3.57 13.31 -14.06
N VAL A 4 2.87 12.57 -13.19
CA VAL A 4 2.49 11.18 -13.42
C VAL A 4 1.02 11.00 -13.15
N GLN A 5 0.32 10.39 -14.11
CA GLN A 5 -1.04 9.91 -13.88
C GLN A 5 -0.98 8.40 -13.64
N VAL A 6 -1.64 7.93 -12.60
CA VAL A 6 -1.60 6.52 -12.21
C VAL A 6 -1.99 5.60 -13.36
N LYS A 7 -3.01 5.96 -14.13
CA LYS A 7 -3.51 5.15 -15.26
C LYS A 7 -2.46 4.88 -16.33
N ASP A 8 -1.43 5.75 -16.42
CA ASP A 8 -0.39 5.66 -17.44
C ASP A 8 0.84 4.86 -16.98
N VAL A 9 0.86 4.44 -15.72
CA VAL A 9 1.94 3.63 -15.16
C VAL A 9 1.52 2.17 -15.20
N PRO A 10 2.30 1.27 -15.82
CA PRO A 10 1.95 -0.14 -15.86
C PRO A 10 2.01 -0.79 -14.48
N SER A 11 1.11 -1.73 -14.23
CA SER A 11 1.15 -2.55 -13.03
C SER A 11 2.37 -3.47 -13.08
N LYS A 12 3.05 -3.66 -11.94
CA LYS A 12 4.23 -4.52 -11.83
C LYS A 12 3.83 -5.90 -11.28
N PRO A 13 4.46 -6.98 -11.77
CA PRO A 13 4.37 -8.26 -11.09
C PRO A 13 4.84 -8.10 -9.64
N ASN A 14 4.13 -8.73 -8.71
CA ASN A 14 4.42 -8.58 -7.29
C ASN A 14 3.99 -9.82 -6.51
N PRO A 15 4.52 -10.03 -5.30
CA PRO A 15 4.19 -11.23 -4.50
C PRO A 15 2.73 -11.33 -4.09
N HIS A 16 2.00 -10.21 -4.10
CA HIS A 16 0.59 -10.17 -3.69
C HIS A 16 -0.37 -10.52 -4.82
N ASN A 17 0.12 -10.48 -6.07
CA ASN A 17 -0.69 -10.73 -7.27
C ASN A 17 -1.90 -9.78 -7.38
N VAL A 18 -1.67 -8.50 -7.11
CA VAL A 18 -2.67 -7.43 -7.21
C VAL A 18 -2.12 -6.27 -8.04
N ASP A 19 -2.93 -5.25 -8.32
CA ASP A 19 -2.50 -4.07 -9.07
C ASP A 19 -1.59 -3.21 -8.20
N VAL A 20 -0.30 -3.12 -8.56
CA VAL A 20 0.72 -2.33 -7.88
C VAL A 20 1.45 -1.49 -8.90
N ARG A 21 1.45 -0.17 -8.73
CA ARG A 21 2.09 0.77 -9.64
C ARG A 21 3.03 1.69 -8.87
N SER A 22 4.31 1.68 -9.25
CA SER A 22 5.31 2.56 -8.65
C SER A 22 5.25 3.91 -9.35
N ILE A 23 4.73 4.93 -8.67
CA ILE A 23 4.52 6.25 -9.27
C ILE A 23 5.61 7.24 -8.95
N SER A 24 6.39 7.02 -7.90
CA SER A 24 7.59 7.81 -7.61
C SER A 24 8.59 6.96 -6.84
N ASP A 25 9.86 7.06 -7.20
CA ASP A 25 10.93 6.29 -6.56
C ASP A 25 12.16 7.18 -6.46
N GLN A 26 12.28 7.86 -5.32
CA GLN A 26 13.36 8.79 -5.03
C GLN A 26 14.09 8.38 -3.76
N GLU A 27 15.28 8.96 -3.54
CA GLU A 27 16.10 8.64 -2.38
C GLU A 27 15.37 8.82 -1.04
N ASN A 28 14.60 9.90 -0.93
CA ASN A 28 13.95 10.25 0.34
C ASN A 28 12.54 9.70 0.49
N ALA A 29 11.94 9.20 -0.60
CA ALA A 29 10.59 8.64 -0.54
C ALA A 29 10.29 7.78 -1.75
N GLN A 30 9.53 6.72 -1.51
CA GLN A 30 8.99 5.86 -2.55
C GLN A 30 7.47 5.90 -2.44
N VAL A 31 6.79 6.13 -3.56
CA VAL A 31 5.32 6.23 -3.59
C VAL A 31 4.78 5.18 -4.53
N VAL A 32 3.88 4.34 -4.01
CA VAL A 32 3.27 3.23 -4.73
C VAL A 32 1.77 3.37 -4.65
N HIS A 33 1.09 3.05 -5.75
CA HIS A 33 -0.36 3.03 -5.82
C HIS A 33 -0.83 1.59 -5.92
N ILE A 34 -1.75 1.19 -5.04
CA ILE A 34 -2.31 -0.16 -5.01
C ILE A 34 -3.81 -0.09 -5.22
N THR A 35 -4.34 -0.96 -6.08
CA THR A 35 -5.77 -1.20 -6.21
C THR A 35 -6.06 -2.63 -5.79
N LEU A 36 -7.01 -2.78 -4.87
CA LEU A 36 -7.55 -4.10 -4.48
C LEU A 36 -8.99 -4.18 -4.97
N LEU A 37 -9.27 -5.20 -5.79
CA LEU A 37 -10.63 -5.54 -6.18
C LEU A 37 -11.33 -6.28 -5.05
N PRO A 38 -12.67 -6.37 -5.04
CA PRO A 38 -13.38 -7.13 -4.02
C PRO A 38 -12.80 -8.53 -3.84
N GLY A 39 -12.50 -8.91 -2.60
CA GLY A 39 -11.93 -10.21 -2.26
C GLY A 39 -10.41 -10.27 -2.35
N GLU A 40 -9.74 -9.27 -2.92
CA GLU A 40 -8.28 -9.26 -2.97
C GLU A 40 -7.68 -8.76 -1.67
N ALA A 41 -6.46 -9.19 -1.40
CA ALA A 41 -5.73 -8.81 -0.20
C ALA A 41 -4.22 -8.81 -0.48
N LEU A 42 -3.49 -8.01 0.28
CA LEU A 42 -2.04 -8.14 0.35
C LEU A 42 -1.69 -9.31 1.27
N LYS A 43 -0.62 -9.99 0.98
CA LYS A 43 -0.05 -10.96 1.91
C LYS A 43 0.61 -10.20 3.06
N LYS A 44 0.53 -10.75 4.25
CA LYS A 44 1.17 -10.15 5.42
C LYS A 44 2.67 -10.05 5.18
N HIS A 45 3.25 -8.88 5.49
CA HIS A 45 4.66 -8.61 5.20
C HIS A 45 5.20 -7.55 6.16
N ILE A 46 6.53 -7.44 6.20
CA ILE A 46 7.24 -6.48 7.03
C ILE A 46 8.04 -5.55 6.11
N THR A 47 7.83 -4.25 6.26
CA THR A 47 8.59 -3.23 5.55
C THR A 47 9.65 -2.65 6.50
N PRO A 48 10.91 -2.49 6.04
CA PRO A 48 11.99 -2.04 6.93
C PRO A 48 11.97 -0.57 7.32
N VAL A 49 11.08 0.21 6.74
CA VAL A 49 10.93 1.65 7.01
C VAL A 49 9.49 1.96 7.39
N ASP A 50 9.28 3.16 7.95
CA ASP A 50 7.92 3.64 8.24
C ASP A 50 7.13 3.79 6.94
N VAL A 51 5.85 3.46 7.01
CA VAL A 51 4.94 3.52 5.87
C VAL A 51 3.73 4.36 6.26
N VAL A 52 3.32 5.24 5.35
CA VAL A 52 2.06 5.95 5.46
C VAL A 52 1.16 5.44 4.35
N PHE A 53 -0.05 5.05 4.71
CA PHE A 53 -1.10 4.68 3.77
C PHE A 53 -2.14 5.78 3.72
N TYR A 54 -2.64 6.07 2.53
CA TYR A 54 -3.76 6.99 2.37
C TYR A 54 -4.81 6.34 1.46
N VAL A 55 -6.04 6.23 1.94
CA VAL A 55 -7.12 5.62 1.18
C VAL A 55 -7.68 6.67 0.21
N LEU A 56 -7.51 6.42 -1.09
CA LEU A 56 -7.97 7.32 -2.14
C LEU A 56 -9.41 7.06 -2.54
N GLU A 57 -9.85 5.81 -2.46
CA GLU A 57 -11.18 5.40 -2.92
C GLU A 57 -11.61 4.13 -2.20
N GLY A 58 -12.89 4.03 -1.91
CA GLY A 58 -13.47 2.83 -1.33
C GLY A 58 -13.24 2.71 0.17
N ARG A 59 -13.33 1.48 0.65
CA ARG A 59 -13.06 1.16 2.06
C ARG A 59 -12.30 -0.17 2.13
N GLY A 60 -11.35 -0.24 3.03
CA GLY A 60 -10.52 -1.42 3.20
C GLY A 60 -10.29 -1.74 4.66
N VAL A 61 -9.87 -2.96 4.91
CA VAL A 61 -9.45 -3.40 6.24
C VAL A 61 -7.94 -3.38 6.28
N VAL A 62 -7.37 -2.68 7.25
CA VAL A 62 -5.94 -2.66 7.49
C VAL A 62 -5.63 -3.43 8.77
N GLU A 63 -4.58 -4.25 8.69
CA GLU A 63 -4.03 -4.96 9.86
C GLU A 63 -2.60 -4.51 10.06
N ILE A 64 -2.27 -4.06 11.27
CA ILE A 64 -0.93 -3.64 11.67
C ILE A 64 -0.65 -4.26 13.04
N GLY A 65 0.31 -5.17 13.11
CA GLY A 65 0.55 -5.95 14.32
C GLY A 65 -0.72 -6.70 14.72
N GLU A 66 -1.19 -6.46 15.93
CA GLU A 66 -2.40 -7.08 16.47
C GLU A 66 -3.67 -6.24 16.21
N GLU A 67 -3.53 -5.05 15.63
CA GLU A 67 -4.66 -4.16 15.38
C GLU A 67 -5.30 -4.47 14.03
N ARG A 68 -6.62 -4.37 13.97
CA ARG A 68 -7.40 -4.53 12.75
C ARG A 68 -8.49 -3.47 12.72
N GLN A 69 -8.57 -2.71 11.62
CA GLN A 69 -9.52 -1.61 11.51
C GLN A 69 -10.02 -1.48 10.08
N GLU A 70 -11.35 -1.29 9.93
CA GLU A 70 -11.90 -0.86 8.65
C GLU A 70 -11.75 0.66 8.53
N VAL A 71 -11.26 1.12 7.38
CA VAL A 71 -11.06 2.54 7.10
C VAL A 71 -11.64 2.89 5.74
N VAL A 72 -12.02 4.15 5.56
CA VAL A 72 -12.71 4.64 4.38
C VAL A 72 -11.88 5.67 3.63
N ARG A 73 -12.37 6.11 2.48
CA ARG A 73 -11.75 7.16 1.68
C ARG A 73 -11.35 8.36 2.54
N ASP A 74 -10.22 8.97 2.18
CA ASP A 74 -9.64 10.14 2.84
C ASP A 74 -9.21 9.87 4.28
N THR A 75 -8.78 8.64 4.56
CA THR A 75 -8.20 8.25 5.84
C THR A 75 -6.71 7.96 5.65
N LEU A 76 -5.90 8.51 6.55
CA LEU A 76 -4.46 8.22 6.62
C LEU A 76 -4.19 7.23 7.73
N VAL A 77 -3.35 6.24 7.45
CA VAL A 77 -2.93 5.22 8.42
C VAL A 77 -1.41 5.20 8.48
N GLU A 78 -0.85 5.34 9.67
CA GLU A 78 0.59 5.23 9.89
C GLU A 78 0.94 3.82 10.32
N SER A 79 1.93 3.20 9.66
CA SER A 79 2.40 1.88 9.98
C SER A 79 3.89 1.93 10.32
N PRO A 80 4.27 1.68 11.58
CA PRO A 80 5.68 1.75 11.98
C PRO A 80 6.55 0.72 11.25
N ALA A 81 7.82 1.08 11.05
CA ALA A 81 8.81 0.18 10.50
C ALA A 81 8.87 -1.13 11.29
N LYS A 82 9.08 -2.25 10.57
CA LYS A 82 9.34 -3.58 11.14
C LYS A 82 8.15 -4.21 11.87
N ILE A 83 6.95 -3.63 11.73
CA ILE A 83 5.71 -4.22 12.22
C ILE A 83 4.97 -4.85 11.03
N ALA A 84 4.55 -6.10 11.16
CA ALA A 84 3.83 -6.79 10.11
C ALA A 84 2.51 -6.08 9.79
N HIS A 85 2.21 -5.92 8.51
CA HIS A 85 0.98 -5.28 8.08
C HIS A 85 0.44 -5.88 6.78
N ARG A 86 -0.83 -5.62 6.51
CA ARG A 86 -1.49 -5.94 5.24
C ARG A 86 -2.80 -5.20 5.11
N TRP A 87 -3.31 -5.17 3.87
CA TRP A 87 -4.65 -4.68 3.54
C TRP A 87 -5.50 -5.78 2.97
N ILE A 88 -6.80 -5.72 3.24
CA ILE A 88 -7.79 -6.68 2.74
C ILE A 88 -8.99 -5.89 2.23
N ASN A 89 -9.49 -6.23 1.04
CA ASN A 89 -10.73 -5.65 0.53
C ASN A 89 -11.89 -6.63 0.75
N GLU A 90 -12.67 -6.38 1.80
CA GLU A 90 -13.89 -7.14 2.13
C GLU A 90 -15.15 -6.41 1.65
N SER A 91 -14.99 -5.34 0.87
CA SER A 91 -16.12 -4.55 0.36
C SER A 91 -16.56 -5.05 -1.02
N GLY A 92 -17.66 -4.47 -1.52
CA GLY A 92 -18.20 -4.81 -2.84
C GLY A 92 -17.66 -3.96 -3.99
N GLY A 93 -16.73 -3.04 -3.71
CA GLY A 93 -16.15 -2.16 -4.73
C GLY A 93 -14.63 -2.11 -4.61
N PRO A 94 -13.94 -1.44 -5.55
CA PRO A 94 -12.49 -1.34 -5.49
C PRO A 94 -12.04 -0.45 -4.32
N VAL A 95 -10.86 -0.77 -3.79
CA VAL A 95 -10.14 0.07 -2.83
C VAL A 95 -8.85 0.54 -3.49
N ARG A 96 -8.59 1.84 -3.45
CA ARG A 96 -7.34 2.42 -3.95
C ARG A 96 -6.58 3.06 -2.81
N ILE A 97 -5.30 2.71 -2.70
CA ILE A 97 -4.45 3.08 -1.57
C ILE A 97 -3.16 3.66 -2.09
N LEU A 98 -2.78 4.83 -1.57
CA LEU A 98 -1.46 5.39 -1.78
C LEU A 98 -0.55 4.90 -0.66
N VAL A 99 0.63 4.42 -1.02
CA VAL A 99 1.63 3.89 -0.08
C VAL A 99 2.86 4.76 -0.18
N VAL A 100 3.25 5.40 0.92
CA VAL A 100 4.44 6.25 0.98
C VAL A 100 5.43 5.63 1.96
N LYS A 101 6.61 5.29 1.46
CA LYS A 101 7.72 4.77 2.26
C LYS A 101 8.79 5.85 2.33
N ALA A 102 9.13 6.27 3.53
CA ALA A 102 10.09 7.35 3.75
C ALA A 102 10.93 7.05 5.00
N PRO A 103 12.24 6.93 4.81
CA PRO A 103 13.00 7.05 3.56
C PRO A 103 12.75 5.88 2.61
N ARG A 104 13.28 5.96 1.40
CA ARG A 104 13.24 4.85 0.45
C ARG A 104 13.89 3.61 1.10
N PRO A 105 13.23 2.44 1.07
CA PRO A 105 13.81 1.24 1.67
C PRO A 105 15.13 0.86 1.00
N LYS A 106 16.13 0.50 1.79
CA LYS A 106 17.41 -0.03 1.33
C LYS A 106 17.42 -1.55 1.32
N GLU A 107 16.49 -2.16 2.03
CA GLU A 107 16.32 -3.60 2.13
C GLU A 107 14.99 -4.00 1.52
N ALA A 108 14.89 -5.24 1.05
CA ALA A 108 13.65 -5.76 0.50
C ALA A 108 12.58 -5.92 1.60
N THR A 109 11.32 -5.79 1.21
CA THR A 109 10.18 -6.15 2.05
C THR A 109 10.24 -7.65 2.35
N ARG A 110 10.02 -8.03 3.59
CA ARG A 110 10.04 -9.43 4.02
C ARG A 110 8.61 -9.98 4.03
N MET A 111 8.37 -10.97 3.20
CA MET A 111 7.09 -11.68 3.16
C MET A 111 7.04 -12.70 4.31
N LEU A 112 5.89 -12.80 4.93
CA LEU A 112 5.66 -13.73 6.03
C LEU A 112 4.88 -14.96 5.60
#